data_7858ffa208ce69f520393dd02272bd5e
#
_entry.id   7858ffa208ce69f520393dd02272bd5e
#
_cell.length_a   1.000
_cell.length_b   1.000
_cell.length_c   1.000
_cell.angle_alpha   90.00
_cell.angle_beta   90.00
_cell.angle_gamma   90.00
#
_symmetry.space_group_name_H-M   'P 1'
#
loop_
_entity.id
_entity.type
_entity.pdbx_description
1 polymer ?
#
loop_
_entity_poly.entity_id
_entity_poly.type
_entity_poly.pdbx_seq_one_letter_code
_entity_poly.pdbx_strand_id
1 'polypeptide(L)' 'MSNWKSDFEIKFQLEFIHDNGRNEVKYKTLIVEAENEIKAKEILLYQYENSSFLKINEIKKIWNY' A
#
# COMPACT_ATOMS: atom_id res chain seq x y z
N MET A 1 12.51 26.03 3.00
CA MET A 1 11.55 25.33 2.17
C MET A 1 10.72 24.39 3.00
N SER A 2 9.44 24.45 2.84
CA SER A 2 8.57 23.57 3.56
C SER A 2 8.63 22.16 3.05
N ASN A 3 8.49 21.23 3.95
CA ASN A 3 8.39 19.85 3.61
C ASN A 3 6.92 19.45 3.72
N TRP A 4 6.34 19.08 2.59
CA TRP A 4 4.92 18.76 2.53
C TRP A 4 4.63 17.28 2.66
N LYS A 5 5.63 16.52 3.06
CA LYS A 5 5.47 15.08 3.13
C LYS A 5 4.89 14.65 4.46
N SER A 6 4.22 13.55 4.43
CA SER A 6 3.65 12.90 5.61
C SER A 6 3.94 11.43 5.52
N ASP A 7 3.93 10.76 6.67
CA ASP A 7 3.98 9.31 6.68
C ASP A 7 2.57 8.77 6.64
N PHE A 8 2.34 7.83 5.74
CA PHE A 8 1.06 7.16 5.62
C PHE A 8 1.24 5.68 5.92
N GLU A 9 0.40 5.18 6.79
CA GLU A 9 0.33 3.76 7.05
C GLU A 9 -0.74 3.18 6.13
N ILE A 10 -0.34 2.25 5.28
CA ILE A 10 -1.25 1.63 4.33
C ILE A 10 -1.41 0.17 4.72
N LYS A 11 -2.65 -0.21 5.03
CA LYS A 11 -3.01 -1.59 5.28
C LYS A 11 -3.61 -2.14 4.01
N PHE A 12 -3.02 -3.19 3.49
CA PHE A 12 -3.45 -3.75 2.23
C PHE A 12 -3.35 -5.25 2.26
N GLN A 13 -3.93 -5.86 1.27
CA GLN A 13 -3.89 -7.31 1.12
C GLN A 13 -3.46 -7.68 -0.28
N LEU A 14 -2.77 -8.81 -0.36
CA LEU A 14 -2.37 -9.41 -1.61
C LEU A 14 -3.08 -10.74 -1.74
N GLU A 15 -3.68 -10.98 -2.88
CA GLU A 15 -4.36 -12.22 -3.14
C GLU A 15 -3.55 -13.05 -4.13
N PHE A 16 -3.34 -14.30 -3.78
CA PHE A 16 -2.60 -15.23 -4.63
C PHE A 16 -3.49 -16.40 -4.98
N ILE A 17 -3.44 -16.80 -6.26
CA ILE A 17 -4.16 -17.97 -6.72
C ILE A 17 -3.11 -19.03 -7.03
N HIS A 18 -3.19 -20.13 -6.30
CA HIS A 18 -2.25 -21.24 -6.49
C HIS A 18 -2.71 -22.14 -7.64
N ASP A 19 -1.78 -22.93 -8.15
CA ASP A 19 -2.04 -23.82 -9.27
C ASP A 19 -3.17 -24.79 -9.01
N ASN A 20 -3.37 -25.16 -7.75
CA ASN A 20 -4.44 -26.10 -7.36
C ASN A 20 -5.79 -25.42 -7.18
N GLY A 21 -5.90 -24.13 -7.54
CA GLY A 21 -7.13 -23.38 -7.42
C GLY A 21 -7.38 -22.77 -6.05
N ARG A 22 -6.47 -22.96 -5.12
CA ARG A 22 -6.61 -22.33 -3.79
C ARG A 22 -6.29 -20.85 -3.85
N ASN A 23 -7.05 -20.06 -3.14
CA ASN A 23 -6.77 -18.64 -2.95
C ASN A 23 -6.10 -18.43 -1.60
N GLU A 24 -5.09 -17.58 -1.61
CA GLU A 24 -4.42 -17.20 -0.38
C GLU A 24 -4.42 -15.69 -0.30
N VAL A 25 -4.79 -15.14 0.86
CA VAL A 25 -4.77 -13.70 1.08
C VAL A 25 -3.76 -13.41 2.17
N LYS A 26 -2.85 -12.49 1.89
CA LYS A 26 -1.87 -12.04 2.88
C LYS A 26 -2.11 -10.58 3.19
N TYR A 27 -2.23 -10.27 4.47
CA TYR A 27 -2.42 -8.91 4.94
C TYR A 27 -1.09 -8.31 5.29
N LYS A 28 -0.84 -7.10 4.81
CA LYS A 28 0.43 -6.42 5.01
C LYS A 28 0.19 -4.97 5.39
N THR A 29 1.20 -4.38 6.01
CA THR A 29 1.20 -2.96 6.33
C THR A 29 2.50 -2.37 5.82
N LEU A 30 2.39 -1.21 5.18
CA LEU A 30 3.55 -0.49 4.68
C LEU A 30 3.44 0.97 5.08
N ILE A 31 4.55 1.55 5.50
CA ILE A 31 4.59 2.97 5.80
C ILE A 31 5.37 3.65 4.68
N VAL A 32 4.74 4.63 4.05
CA VAL A 32 5.36 5.38 2.97
C VAL A 32 5.33 6.87 3.28
N GLU A 33 6.34 7.56 2.84
CA GLU A 33 6.42 9.01 2.93
C GLU A 33 5.95 9.60 1.60
N ALA A 34 4.94 10.45 1.65
CA ALA A 34 4.36 11.02 0.45
C ALA A 34 3.68 12.35 0.76
N GLU A 35 3.42 13.11 -0.28
CA GLU A 35 2.77 14.40 -0.13
C GLU A 35 1.29 14.29 0.23
N ASN A 36 0.64 13.25 -0.25
CA ASN A 36 -0.79 13.04 0.02
C ASN A 36 -1.11 11.57 -0.18
N GLU A 37 -2.38 11.21 0.09
CA GLU A 37 -2.82 9.84 -0.01
C GLU A 37 -2.68 9.27 -1.42
N ILE A 38 -2.95 10.10 -2.43
CA ILE A 38 -2.88 9.65 -3.82
C ILE A 38 -1.45 9.24 -4.16
N LYS A 39 -0.48 10.05 -3.75
CA LYS A 39 0.93 9.73 -3.97
C LYS A 39 1.36 8.51 -3.17
N ALA A 40 0.83 8.35 -1.96
CA ALA A 40 1.14 7.18 -1.15
C ALA A 40 0.65 5.90 -1.84
N LYS A 41 -0.56 5.95 -2.40
CA LYS A 41 -1.09 4.81 -3.16
C LYS A 41 -0.24 4.49 -4.38
N GLU A 42 0.19 5.54 -5.09
CA GLU A 42 1.03 5.34 -6.27
C GLU A 42 2.34 4.64 -5.91
N ILE A 43 2.96 5.05 -4.80
CA ILE A 43 4.20 4.43 -4.34
C ILE A 43 3.97 2.96 -4.04
N LEU A 44 2.90 2.65 -3.34
CA LEU A 44 2.57 1.27 -3.01
C LEU A 44 2.35 0.45 -4.26
N LEU A 45 1.54 0.95 -5.18
CA LEU A 45 1.23 0.22 -6.40
C LEU A 45 2.47 0.02 -7.26
N TYR A 46 3.34 0.99 -7.28
CA TYR A 46 4.60 0.87 -8.01
C TYR A 46 5.47 -0.26 -7.45
N GLN A 47 5.56 -0.35 -6.12
CA GLN A 47 6.38 -1.39 -5.49
C GLN A 47 5.82 -2.80 -5.72
N TYR A 48 4.51 -2.91 -5.91
CA TYR A 48 3.83 -4.18 -6.06
C TYR A 48 3.19 -4.33 -7.44
N GLU A 49 3.78 -3.71 -8.45
CA GLU A 49 3.17 -3.66 -9.78
C GLU A 49 2.97 -5.03 -10.42
N ASN A 50 3.76 -6.01 -9.99
CA ASN A 50 3.64 -7.37 -10.53
C ASN A 50 2.66 -8.23 -9.75
N SER A 51 2.05 -7.68 -8.72
CA SER A 51 1.05 -8.42 -7.95
C SER A 51 -0.25 -8.45 -8.72
N SER A 52 -0.80 -9.64 -8.88
CA SER A 52 -2.02 -9.82 -9.65
C SER A 52 -3.20 -9.13 -9.00
N PHE A 53 -3.28 -9.20 -7.68
CA PHE A 53 -4.43 -8.66 -6.96
C PHE A 53 -3.94 -8.00 -5.69
N LEU A 54 -3.98 -6.69 -5.70
CA LEU A 54 -3.68 -5.90 -4.51
C LEU A 54 -4.90 -5.08 -4.17
N LYS A 55 -5.30 -5.12 -2.91
CA LYS A 55 -6.43 -4.32 -2.44
C LYS A 55 -5.99 -3.50 -1.25
N ILE A 56 -6.21 -2.20 -1.33
CA ILE A 56 -5.91 -1.30 -0.22
C ILE A 56 -7.12 -1.27 0.69
N ASN A 57 -6.92 -1.64 1.95
CA ASN A 57 -7.99 -1.70 2.94
C ASN A 57 -8.12 -0.39 3.71
N GLU A 58 -6.98 0.24 4.01
CA GLU A 58 -6.99 1.46 4.81
C GLU A 58 -5.74 2.26 4.54
N ILE A 59 -5.86 3.58 4.52
CA ILE A 59 -4.73 4.50 4.49
C ILE A 59 -4.94 5.50 5.61
N LYS A 60 -3.92 5.66 6.43
CA LYS A 60 -4.00 6.56 7.57
C LYS A 60 -2.74 7.43 7.61
N LYS A 61 -2.94 8.73 7.74
CA LYS A 61 -1.82 9.64 7.96
C LYS A 61 -1.41 9.53 9.41
N ILE A 62 -0.17 9.16 9.66
CA ILE A 62 0.33 8.95 11.01
C ILE A 62 1.31 10.02 11.45
N TRP A 63 1.87 10.77 10.52
CA TRP A 63 2.83 11.79 10.86
C TRP A 63 2.90 12.87 9.79
N ASN A 64 3.01 14.12 10.22
CA ASN A 64 3.26 15.27 9.35
C ASN A 64 4.65 15.81 9.59
N TYR A 65 5.35 16.08 8.53
CA TYR A 65 6.63 16.77 8.64
C TYR A 65 6.46 18.27 8.56
#